data_5118a96a0da972b2d9eac49bf7e39d45
#
_entry.id   5118a96a0da972b2d9eac49bf7e39d45
#
_cell.length_a   1.000
_cell.length_b   1.000
_cell.length_c   1.000
_cell.angle_alpha   90.00
_cell.angle_beta   90.00
_cell.angle_gamma   90.00
#
_symmetry.space_group_name_H-M   'P 1'
#
loop_
_entity.id
_entity.type
_entity.pdbx_description
1 polymer ?
#
loop_
_entity_poly.entity_id
_entity_poly.type
_entity_poly.pdbx_seq_one_letter_code
_entity_poly.pdbx_strand_id
1 'polypeptide(L)'
;MSQGLIRIRGARQHNLKNLDLDIRTGELTVVTGPSGSGKSSLVFDTLFAEGQRRYVETFSAYARQFLDRMDKPAVDKVEGVPPAIAIDQTNPVRSSRSTVGTMTELNDHLKLLFARSTQLFDRATAQAVRHDSPETIYAELMARTAQDDPRLILSFPVTLPAGTSAEQLQQWLAASGFTRVHEPAEAAFKEEGAVHVVADRFRIQGAEKVRAIEAIEVALKHGGRINVFVQAEGKPETLWRYSTGLHCPQSNLSYTEPTPSLFSFNSAMGACETCRGFGRVIGVDLGLVIPNDKLTLRAGAIKPMQTPAWSEAQDDLMRHAEAAGIPRDTPWYKLTQEQKDWVINGSPHWKGQWNKQWFGVRRFFEYLESKAYKMHIRVLLSKYRSYTPCTVCGGARLKTEALLWRLGSKAAADAVLPPAQRFMPVGVQWSREQLQALPGLSLHDLMQLPIDRLRRFFDLLAQASPHPNPPPEGEGANQIPSPLALSATQGSVPLTPSPSGGGQGWGQAAVAGSTLADGERQALKLLFEEIQTRLKYLCDVGIGYLTLDRQSRTLSGGEVQRINLTTALGTSLV
;
A
#
# COMPACT_ATOMS: atom_id res chain seq x y z
N MET A 1 36.35 -16.90 27.61
CA MET A 1 35.05 -16.49 28.17
C MET A 1 34.74 -17.46 29.30
N SER A 2 34.56 -16.98 30.53
CA SER A 2 34.22 -17.83 31.66
C SER A 2 32.83 -18.42 31.40
N GLN A 3 32.71 -19.74 31.36
CA GLN A 3 31.43 -20.42 31.24
C GLN A 3 30.56 -20.05 32.47
N GLY A 4 29.56 -19.18 32.26
CA GLY A 4 28.62 -18.85 33.29
C GLY A 4 27.66 -19.99 33.54
N LEU A 5 27.07 -20.05 34.75
CA LEU A 5 26.01 -21.00 35.11
C LEU A 5 24.72 -20.27 35.42
N ILE A 6 23.62 -20.73 34.86
CA ILE A 6 22.28 -20.38 35.31
C ILE A 6 21.92 -21.37 36.43
N ARG A 7 21.69 -20.84 37.61
CA ARG A 7 21.36 -21.66 38.79
C ARG A 7 19.91 -21.47 39.18
N ILE A 8 19.16 -22.56 39.23
CA ILE A 8 17.77 -22.59 39.65
C ILE A 8 17.70 -23.34 40.97
N ARG A 9 17.02 -22.82 41.96
CA ARG A 9 16.83 -23.46 43.26
C ARG A 9 15.36 -23.38 43.67
N GLY A 10 14.81 -24.52 44.05
CA GLY A 10 13.45 -24.60 44.57
C GLY A 10 12.35 -24.27 43.59
N ALA A 11 12.47 -24.66 42.31
CA ALA A 11 11.43 -24.39 41.31
C ALA A 11 10.18 -25.23 41.57
N ARG A 12 9.04 -24.55 41.81
CA ARG A 12 7.74 -25.15 42.20
C ARG A 12 6.60 -24.66 41.30
N GLN A 13 6.92 -24.04 40.19
CA GLN A 13 5.91 -23.50 39.27
C GLN A 13 5.06 -24.67 38.70
N HIS A 14 3.73 -24.55 38.78
CA HIS A 14 2.75 -25.55 38.33
C HIS A 14 3.05 -26.95 38.92
N ASN A 15 3.45 -27.91 38.09
CA ASN A 15 3.72 -29.28 38.50
C ASN A 15 5.19 -29.61 38.83
N LEU A 16 6.05 -28.60 38.89
CA LEU A 16 7.44 -28.78 39.31
C LEU A 16 7.53 -29.10 40.81
N LYS A 17 8.36 -30.08 41.16
CA LYS A 17 8.48 -30.63 42.51
C LYS A 17 9.75 -30.15 43.19
N ASN A 18 9.85 -28.85 43.45
CA ASN A 18 10.99 -28.25 44.17
C ASN A 18 12.33 -28.59 43.50
N LEU A 19 12.43 -28.30 42.18
CA LEU A 19 13.56 -28.68 41.34
C LEU A 19 14.75 -27.75 41.54
N ASP A 20 15.93 -28.33 41.77
CA ASP A 20 17.23 -27.65 41.70
C ASP A 20 17.95 -28.06 40.42
N LEU A 21 18.47 -27.08 39.67
CA LEU A 21 19.14 -27.32 38.39
C LEU A 21 20.19 -26.27 38.09
N ASP A 22 21.32 -26.71 37.53
CA ASP A 22 22.36 -25.83 36.98
C ASP A 22 22.45 -26.04 35.47
N ILE A 23 22.35 -24.95 34.71
CA ILE A 23 22.43 -24.95 33.24
C ILE A 23 23.65 -24.11 32.82
N ARG A 24 24.46 -24.64 31.92
CA ARG A 24 25.62 -23.90 31.38
C ARG A 24 25.17 -22.87 30.35
N THR A 25 25.76 -21.68 30.41
CA THR A 25 25.57 -20.65 29.37
C THR A 25 26.46 -20.90 28.18
N GLY A 26 25.98 -20.52 26.98
CA GLY A 26 26.73 -20.69 25.72
C GLY A 26 26.64 -22.10 25.13
N GLU A 27 25.76 -22.97 25.67
CA GLU A 27 25.53 -24.33 25.19
C GLU A 27 24.06 -24.49 24.73
N LEU A 28 23.84 -25.42 23.79
CA LEU A 28 22.48 -25.85 23.41
C LEU A 28 21.94 -26.85 24.44
N THR A 29 21.00 -26.44 25.24
CA THR A 29 20.31 -27.30 26.21
C THR A 29 18.97 -27.78 25.67
N VAL A 30 18.75 -29.10 25.61
CA VAL A 30 17.50 -29.73 25.18
C VAL A 30 16.74 -30.27 26.37
N VAL A 31 15.50 -29.80 26.58
CA VAL A 31 14.62 -30.27 27.66
C VAL A 31 13.58 -31.21 27.07
N THR A 32 13.67 -32.51 27.46
CA THR A 32 12.81 -33.60 26.98
C THR A 32 12.01 -34.25 28.11
N GLY A 33 10.97 -34.97 27.73
CA GLY A 33 10.14 -35.73 28.67
C GLY A 33 8.70 -35.92 28.16
N PRO A 34 7.89 -36.74 28.83
CA PRO A 34 6.49 -36.97 28.45
C PRO A 34 5.63 -35.70 28.58
N SER A 35 4.45 -35.70 27.93
CA SER A 35 3.51 -34.56 28.07
C SER A 35 3.10 -34.41 29.53
N GLY A 36 3.03 -33.18 30.02
CA GLY A 36 2.69 -32.88 31.42
C GLY A 36 3.84 -33.04 32.42
N SER A 37 5.08 -33.33 31.99
CA SER A 37 6.23 -33.48 32.91
C SER A 37 6.81 -32.17 33.46
N GLY A 38 6.26 -30.99 33.07
CA GLY A 38 6.74 -29.70 33.56
C GLY A 38 7.81 -29.02 32.70
N LYS A 39 8.10 -29.52 31.48
CA LYS A 39 9.12 -28.92 30.58
C LYS A 39 8.86 -27.42 30.32
N SER A 40 7.64 -27.10 29.92
CA SER A 40 7.24 -25.70 29.67
C SER A 40 7.25 -24.87 30.95
N SER A 41 6.80 -25.47 32.07
CA SER A 41 6.82 -24.79 33.37
C SER A 41 8.22 -24.43 33.85
N LEU A 42 9.22 -25.25 33.51
CA LEU A 42 10.62 -24.95 33.82
C LEU A 42 11.17 -23.85 32.89
N VAL A 43 10.98 -23.99 31.57
CA VAL A 43 11.66 -23.13 30.59
C VAL A 43 10.94 -21.80 30.45
N PHE A 44 9.61 -21.81 30.23
CA PHE A 44 8.84 -20.58 29.99
C PHE A 44 8.34 -19.94 31.28
N ASP A 45 7.68 -20.74 32.16
CA ASP A 45 6.99 -20.19 33.32
C ASP A 45 7.93 -19.92 34.50
N THR A 46 9.18 -20.44 34.49
CA THR A 46 10.21 -20.18 35.50
C THR A 46 11.38 -19.40 34.96
N LEU A 47 12.17 -19.96 34.03
CA LEU A 47 13.41 -19.33 33.56
C LEU A 47 13.14 -18.05 32.75
N PHE A 48 12.32 -18.15 31.68
CA PHE A 48 12.00 -17.00 30.85
C PHE A 48 11.26 -15.93 31.66
N ALA A 49 10.26 -16.33 32.45
CA ALA A 49 9.48 -15.39 33.27
C ALA A 49 10.37 -14.60 34.24
N GLU A 50 11.33 -15.27 34.93
CA GLU A 50 12.25 -14.57 35.83
C GLU A 50 13.28 -13.71 35.09
N GLY A 51 13.79 -14.19 33.94
CA GLY A 51 14.69 -13.40 33.09
C GLY A 51 14.03 -12.13 32.57
N GLN A 52 12.80 -12.24 32.05
CA GLN A 52 12.04 -11.11 31.56
C GLN A 52 11.64 -10.14 32.70
N ARG A 53 11.21 -10.67 33.86
CA ARG A 53 10.88 -9.85 35.02
C ARG A 53 12.07 -8.96 35.45
N ARG A 54 13.27 -9.54 35.57
CA ARG A 54 14.49 -8.81 35.92
C ARG A 54 14.88 -7.78 34.85
N TYR A 55 14.74 -8.16 33.59
CA TYR A 55 15.02 -7.22 32.49
C TYR A 55 14.07 -6.01 32.55
N VAL A 56 12.76 -6.24 32.73
CA VAL A 56 11.79 -5.16 32.89
C VAL A 56 12.07 -4.28 34.12
N GLU A 57 12.60 -4.84 35.20
CA GLU A 57 13.00 -4.07 36.39
C GLU A 57 14.16 -3.09 36.15
N THR A 58 14.97 -3.30 35.10
CA THR A 58 16.03 -2.34 34.72
C THR A 58 15.52 -1.06 34.06
N PHE A 59 14.26 -1.06 33.57
CA PHE A 59 13.67 0.10 32.93
C PHE A 59 13.20 1.16 33.95
N SER A 60 13.08 2.41 33.48
CA SER A 60 12.53 3.49 34.30
C SER A 60 11.09 3.19 34.77
N ALA A 61 10.68 3.79 35.88
CA ALA A 61 9.33 3.61 36.43
C ALA A 61 8.23 3.97 35.41
N TYR A 62 8.49 4.96 34.55
CA TYR A 62 7.58 5.34 33.48
C TYR A 62 7.48 4.26 32.37
N ALA A 63 8.59 3.77 31.89
CA ALA A 63 8.61 2.71 30.85
C ALA A 63 7.94 1.42 31.33
N ARG A 64 8.10 1.07 32.61
CA ARG A 64 7.45 -0.12 33.22
C ARG A 64 5.92 -0.08 33.20
N GLN A 65 5.29 1.08 33.07
CA GLN A 65 3.82 1.20 33.00
C GLN A 65 3.25 0.68 31.68
N PHE A 66 4.06 0.64 30.64
CA PHE A 66 3.65 0.21 29.29
C PHE A 66 4.05 -1.22 28.95
N LEU A 67 4.75 -1.91 29.87
CA LEU A 67 5.20 -3.28 29.68
C LEU A 67 4.32 -4.23 30.47
N ASP A 68 4.03 -5.40 29.86
CA ASP A 68 3.29 -6.46 30.55
C ASP A 68 4.07 -6.92 31.77
N ARG A 69 3.40 -6.92 32.93
CA ARG A 69 3.98 -7.43 34.15
C ARG A 69 3.87 -8.94 34.17
N MET A 70 5.03 -9.60 34.24
CA MET A 70 5.07 -11.02 34.53
C MET A 70 5.04 -11.26 36.03
N ASP A 71 4.19 -12.18 36.47
CA ASP A 71 4.13 -12.61 37.85
C ASP A 71 5.46 -13.29 38.24
N LYS A 72 5.87 -13.07 39.49
CA LYS A 72 7.07 -13.73 40.01
C LYS A 72 6.84 -15.23 40.02
N PRO A 73 7.67 -16.03 39.35
CA PRO A 73 7.50 -17.49 39.37
C PRO A 73 7.73 -18.08 40.78
N ALA A 74 7.08 -19.21 41.03
CA ALA A 74 7.23 -19.95 42.29
C ALA A 74 8.60 -20.67 42.33
N VAL A 75 9.65 -19.93 42.63
CA VAL A 75 11.04 -20.37 42.71
C VAL A 75 11.74 -19.65 43.85
N ASP A 76 12.61 -20.35 44.59
CA ASP A 76 13.35 -19.74 45.70
C ASP A 76 14.42 -18.78 45.15
N LYS A 77 15.20 -19.21 44.18
CA LYS A 77 16.30 -18.43 43.63
C LYS A 77 16.61 -18.81 42.17
N VAL A 78 16.84 -17.83 41.33
CA VAL A 78 17.41 -17.99 39.96
C VAL A 78 18.56 -17.02 39.83
N GLU A 79 19.74 -17.50 39.46
CA GLU A 79 20.95 -16.67 39.24
C GLU A 79 21.51 -16.88 37.84
N GLY A 80 22.18 -15.86 37.33
CA GLY A 80 22.93 -15.94 36.07
C GLY A 80 22.07 -15.99 34.81
N VAL A 81 20.76 -15.70 34.90
CA VAL A 81 19.87 -15.64 33.72
C VAL A 81 20.13 -14.35 32.96
N PRO A 82 20.55 -14.44 31.68
CA PRO A 82 20.63 -13.27 30.80
C PRO A 82 19.23 -12.79 30.38
N PRO A 83 19.11 -11.61 29.74
CA PRO A 83 17.90 -11.24 29.06
C PRO A 83 17.44 -12.35 28.13
N ALA A 84 16.17 -12.76 28.24
CA ALA A 84 15.68 -13.95 27.58
C ALA A 84 14.64 -13.59 26.49
N ILE A 85 14.69 -14.31 25.38
CA ILE A 85 13.68 -14.26 24.32
C ILE A 85 12.97 -15.61 24.29
N ALA A 86 11.63 -15.60 24.35
CA ALA A 86 10.83 -16.79 24.17
C ALA A 86 10.18 -16.79 22.79
N ILE A 87 10.27 -17.92 22.08
CA ILE A 87 9.63 -18.15 20.79
C ILE A 87 8.63 -19.29 20.97
N ASP A 88 7.36 -18.93 21.09
CA ASP A 88 6.27 -19.89 21.29
C ASP A 88 5.67 -20.34 19.94
N GLN A 89 5.04 -21.51 19.95
CA GLN A 89 4.27 -22.07 18.83
C GLN A 89 2.87 -21.47 18.72
N THR A 90 2.40 -20.81 19.77
CA THR A 90 1.09 -20.16 19.74
C THR A 90 1.12 -18.94 18.84
N ASN A 91 0.13 -18.86 17.96
CA ASN A 91 -0.07 -17.66 17.16
C ASN A 91 -0.84 -16.63 18.01
N PRO A 92 -0.18 -15.60 18.57
CA PRO A 92 -0.85 -14.61 19.42
C PRO A 92 -1.80 -13.73 18.62
N VAL A 93 -1.68 -13.75 17.29
CA VAL A 93 -2.40 -12.84 16.41
C VAL A 93 -3.76 -13.41 16.04
N ARG A 94 -4.81 -12.90 16.68
CA ARG A 94 -6.21 -13.25 16.40
C ARG A 94 -6.89 -12.34 15.37
N SER A 95 -6.23 -11.27 14.95
CA SER A 95 -6.78 -10.31 13.99
C SER A 95 -6.80 -10.88 12.58
N SER A 96 -7.95 -10.80 11.91
CA SER A 96 -8.09 -11.18 10.49
C SER A 96 -7.37 -10.21 9.52
N ARG A 97 -6.85 -9.09 10.02
CA ARG A 97 -6.06 -8.11 9.26
C ARG A 97 -4.56 -8.37 9.32
N SER A 98 -4.11 -9.18 10.28
CA SER A 98 -2.69 -9.49 10.40
C SER A 98 -2.21 -10.40 9.28
N THR A 99 -1.06 -10.07 8.72
CA THR A 99 -0.39 -10.78 7.63
C THR A 99 1.06 -11.04 7.99
N VAL A 100 1.75 -11.87 7.22
CA VAL A 100 3.20 -12.08 7.36
C VAL A 100 3.92 -10.72 7.32
N GLY A 101 3.57 -9.84 6.37
CA GLY A 101 4.19 -8.51 6.26
C GLY A 101 3.97 -7.61 7.47
N THR A 102 2.84 -7.76 8.22
CA THR A 102 2.64 -7.02 9.48
C THR A 102 3.36 -7.65 10.65
N MET A 103 3.50 -8.97 10.69
CA MET A 103 4.23 -9.68 11.74
C MET A 103 5.74 -9.45 11.66
N THR A 104 6.26 -9.29 10.44
CA THR A 104 7.69 -9.04 10.16
C THR A 104 8.04 -7.55 10.09
N GLU A 105 7.07 -6.66 10.29
CA GLU A 105 7.18 -5.21 10.14
C GLU A 105 7.56 -4.74 8.72
N LEU A 106 7.74 -5.67 7.76
CA LEU A 106 8.08 -5.33 6.38
C LEU A 106 7.05 -4.42 5.72
N ASN A 107 5.75 -4.55 6.08
CA ASN A 107 4.73 -3.63 5.57
C ASN A 107 4.99 -2.18 6.01
N ASP A 108 5.51 -1.95 7.20
CA ASP A 108 5.79 -0.61 7.71
C ASP A 108 6.99 0.01 6.97
N HIS A 109 8.02 -0.78 6.73
CA HIS A 109 9.18 -0.36 5.92
C HIS A 109 8.78 -0.10 4.46
N LEU A 110 7.97 -0.98 3.85
CA LEU A 110 7.49 -0.81 2.47
C LEU A 110 6.62 0.45 2.31
N LYS A 111 5.75 0.76 3.28
CA LYS A 111 4.94 2.01 3.25
C LYS A 111 5.82 3.26 3.22
N LEU A 112 6.88 3.28 4.04
CA LEU A 112 7.84 4.38 4.08
C LEU A 112 8.60 4.50 2.76
N LEU A 113 9.06 3.35 2.22
CA LEU A 113 9.77 3.30 0.95
C LEU A 113 8.88 3.79 -0.20
N PHE A 114 7.61 3.35 -0.25
CA PHE A 114 6.66 3.77 -1.27
C PHE A 114 6.37 5.26 -1.23
N ALA A 115 6.23 5.83 -0.06
CA ALA A 115 6.00 7.27 0.10
C ALA A 115 7.20 8.15 -0.34
N ARG A 116 8.40 7.57 -0.53
CA ARG A 116 9.63 8.35 -0.78
C ARG A 116 10.35 8.00 -2.08
N SER A 117 10.12 6.79 -2.65
CA SER A 117 10.97 6.26 -3.73
C SER A 117 10.19 5.65 -4.88
N THR A 118 8.91 5.96 -5.05
CA THR A 118 8.10 5.40 -6.13
C THR A 118 7.71 6.45 -7.16
N GLN A 119 7.43 5.97 -8.37
CA GLN A 119 6.90 6.77 -9.47
C GLN A 119 5.39 6.60 -9.55
N LEU A 120 4.67 7.73 -9.63
CA LEU A 120 3.23 7.77 -9.88
C LEU A 120 2.93 7.67 -11.37
N PHE A 121 1.86 6.92 -11.70
CA PHE A 121 1.35 6.83 -13.07
C PHE A 121 -0.12 7.26 -13.12
N ASP A 122 -0.45 8.03 -14.14
CA ASP A 122 -1.79 8.58 -14.33
C ASP A 122 -2.81 7.48 -14.59
N ARG A 123 -3.95 7.55 -13.88
CA ARG A 123 -5.00 6.52 -13.93
C ARG A 123 -5.71 6.39 -15.28
N ALA A 124 -5.69 7.42 -16.11
CA ALA A 124 -6.33 7.42 -17.43
C ALA A 124 -5.35 7.03 -18.54
N THR A 125 -4.14 7.58 -18.53
CA THR A 125 -3.20 7.48 -19.64
C THR A 125 -2.03 6.53 -19.44
N ALA A 126 -1.78 6.08 -18.20
CA ALA A 126 -0.60 5.32 -17.80
C ALA A 126 0.72 6.10 -17.95
N GLN A 127 0.68 7.42 -18.12
CA GLN A 127 1.89 8.24 -18.19
C GLN A 127 2.43 8.51 -16.78
N ALA A 128 3.76 8.70 -16.71
CA ALA A 128 4.41 9.11 -15.47
C ALA A 128 3.97 10.52 -15.08
N VAL A 129 3.51 10.67 -13.84
CA VAL A 129 3.14 11.96 -13.25
C VAL A 129 4.34 12.52 -12.51
N ARG A 130 4.59 13.81 -12.66
CA ARG A 130 5.74 14.49 -12.07
C ARG A 130 5.38 15.89 -11.59
N HIS A 131 6.26 16.46 -10.81
CA HIS A 131 6.32 17.89 -10.52
C HIS A 131 7.04 18.62 -11.67
N ASP A 132 6.54 19.75 -12.06
CA ASP A 132 7.25 20.62 -12.99
C ASP A 132 7.91 21.78 -12.23
N SER A 133 9.16 22.11 -12.62
CA SER A 133 9.85 23.33 -12.22
C SER A 133 9.91 24.31 -13.39
N PRO A 134 10.17 25.59 -13.14
CA PRO A 134 10.35 26.57 -14.22
C PRO A 134 11.38 26.12 -15.26
N GLU A 135 12.49 25.51 -14.81
CA GLU A 135 13.56 25.03 -15.68
C GLU A 135 13.12 23.82 -16.51
N THR A 136 12.38 22.87 -15.89
CA THR A 136 11.88 21.68 -16.61
C THR A 136 10.83 22.07 -17.64
N ILE A 137 9.95 23.01 -17.31
CA ILE A 137 8.95 23.55 -18.23
C ILE A 137 9.64 24.26 -19.41
N TYR A 138 10.61 25.13 -19.11
CA TYR A 138 11.38 25.82 -20.15
C TYR A 138 12.07 24.83 -21.10
N ALA A 139 12.77 23.83 -20.56
CA ALA A 139 13.46 22.81 -21.35
C ALA A 139 12.48 22.03 -22.26
N GLU A 140 11.31 21.67 -21.71
CA GLU A 140 10.28 20.97 -22.49
C GLU A 140 9.64 21.84 -23.56
N LEU A 141 9.37 23.12 -23.27
CA LEU A 141 8.87 24.08 -24.27
C LEU A 141 9.89 24.24 -25.41
N MET A 142 11.18 24.40 -25.12
CA MET A 142 12.24 24.46 -26.12
C MET A 142 12.28 23.20 -27.00
N ALA A 143 12.17 22.03 -26.40
CA ALA A 143 12.20 20.76 -27.13
C ALA A 143 10.96 20.58 -28.03
N ARG A 144 9.77 20.93 -27.54
CA ARG A 144 8.51 20.81 -28.30
C ARG A 144 8.40 21.80 -29.46
N THR A 145 9.06 22.94 -29.36
CA THR A 145 8.98 24.02 -30.37
C THR A 145 10.19 24.05 -31.29
N ALA A 146 11.12 23.10 -31.18
CA ALA A 146 12.40 23.10 -31.89
C ALA A 146 12.25 23.19 -33.43
N GLN A 147 11.16 22.68 -33.99
CA GLN A 147 10.94 22.67 -35.46
C GLN A 147 10.14 23.86 -36.00
N ASP A 148 9.08 24.27 -35.28
CA ASP A 148 8.08 25.22 -35.82
C ASP A 148 8.10 26.57 -35.12
N ASP A 149 8.73 26.73 -33.97
CA ASP A 149 8.75 27.92 -33.08
C ASP A 149 7.42 28.72 -33.08
N PRO A 150 6.31 28.09 -32.69
CA PRO A 150 5.00 28.72 -32.69
C PRO A 150 4.92 29.82 -31.63
N ARG A 151 3.92 30.69 -31.74
CA ARG A 151 3.63 31.67 -30.70
C ARG A 151 3.06 30.97 -29.47
N LEU A 152 3.69 31.14 -28.30
CA LEU A 152 3.24 30.65 -27.02
C LEU A 152 2.55 31.74 -26.21
N ILE A 153 1.39 31.43 -25.62
CA ILE A 153 0.69 32.25 -24.65
C ILE A 153 0.76 31.54 -23.32
N LEU A 154 1.57 32.05 -22.41
CA LEU A 154 1.70 31.55 -21.06
C LEU A 154 0.60 32.16 -20.20
N SER A 155 -0.24 31.34 -19.62
CA SER A 155 -1.35 31.77 -18.77
C SER A 155 -1.52 30.89 -17.56
N PHE A 156 -2.19 31.39 -16.55
CA PHE A 156 -2.59 30.61 -15.39
C PHE A 156 -4.10 30.71 -15.15
N PRO A 157 -4.75 29.65 -14.72
CA PRO A 157 -6.18 29.66 -14.45
C PRO A 157 -6.47 30.35 -13.12
N VAL A 158 -7.44 31.26 -13.10
CA VAL A 158 -7.96 31.91 -11.89
C VAL A 158 -9.44 31.61 -11.78
N THR A 159 -9.86 30.93 -10.72
CA THR A 159 -11.27 30.67 -10.46
C THR A 159 -11.95 31.93 -9.93
N LEU A 160 -12.99 32.39 -10.62
CA LEU A 160 -13.73 33.56 -10.22
C LEU A 160 -14.92 33.19 -9.33
N PRO A 161 -15.21 33.99 -8.28
CA PRO A 161 -16.45 33.85 -7.52
C PRO A 161 -17.68 34.00 -8.43
N ALA A 162 -18.74 33.25 -8.14
CA ALA A 162 -19.98 33.34 -8.89
C ALA A 162 -20.55 34.78 -8.86
N GLY A 163 -20.83 35.35 -10.03
CA GLY A 163 -21.37 36.70 -10.16
C GLY A 163 -20.30 37.82 -10.28
N THR A 164 -19.02 37.49 -10.46
CA THR A 164 -17.95 38.50 -10.71
C THR A 164 -18.24 39.21 -12.03
N SER A 165 -18.32 40.57 -12.01
CA SER A 165 -18.51 41.37 -13.21
C SER A 165 -17.19 41.56 -13.99
N ALA A 166 -17.30 41.89 -15.28
CA ALA A 166 -16.13 42.17 -16.12
C ALA A 166 -15.29 43.34 -15.58
N GLU A 167 -15.94 44.35 -14.98
CA GLU A 167 -15.27 45.50 -14.35
C GLU A 167 -14.47 45.09 -13.11
N GLN A 168 -15.06 44.25 -12.28
CA GLN A 168 -14.36 43.73 -11.10
C GLN A 168 -13.15 42.88 -11.50
N LEU A 169 -13.28 42.05 -12.56
CA LEU A 169 -12.16 41.29 -13.10
C LEU A 169 -11.05 42.20 -13.61
N GLN A 170 -11.39 43.29 -14.35
CA GLN A 170 -10.39 44.23 -14.83
C GLN A 170 -9.69 44.98 -13.70
N GLN A 171 -10.41 45.38 -12.66
CA GLN A 171 -9.84 46.02 -11.48
C GLN A 171 -8.88 45.07 -10.74
N TRP A 172 -9.26 43.80 -10.57
CA TRP A 172 -8.40 42.80 -9.96
C TRP A 172 -7.14 42.54 -10.78
N LEU A 173 -7.27 42.42 -12.13
CA LEU A 173 -6.13 42.23 -13.02
C LEU A 173 -5.15 43.40 -12.90
N ALA A 174 -5.64 44.65 -12.96
CA ALA A 174 -4.81 45.85 -12.84
C ALA A 174 -4.10 45.92 -11.47
N ALA A 175 -4.80 45.58 -10.37
CA ALA A 175 -4.22 45.56 -9.05
C ALA A 175 -3.16 44.44 -8.87
N SER A 176 -3.28 43.36 -9.64
CA SER A 176 -2.34 42.22 -9.65
C SER A 176 -1.21 42.34 -10.66
N GLY A 177 -1.16 43.47 -11.42
CA GLY A 177 -0.13 43.74 -12.43
C GLY A 177 -0.35 43.04 -13.77
N PHE A 178 -1.53 42.46 -13.99
CA PHE A 178 -1.90 41.81 -15.26
C PHE A 178 -2.87 42.69 -16.08
N THR A 179 -2.83 42.54 -17.38
CA THR A 179 -3.65 43.40 -18.26
C THR A 179 -4.53 42.59 -19.23
N ARG A 180 -4.31 41.27 -19.33
CA ARG A 180 -4.92 40.48 -20.40
C ARG A 180 -5.40 39.12 -19.92
N VAL A 181 -6.52 38.71 -20.47
CA VAL A 181 -7.07 37.36 -20.36
C VAL A 181 -6.99 36.72 -21.75
N HIS A 182 -6.74 35.42 -21.78
CA HIS A 182 -6.83 34.62 -22.99
C HIS A 182 -8.15 33.86 -23.01
N GLU A 183 -8.91 33.97 -24.06
CA GLU A 183 -10.08 33.15 -24.31
C GLU A 183 -9.70 32.03 -25.27
N PRO A 184 -9.71 30.76 -24.82
CA PRO A 184 -9.40 29.62 -25.66
C PRO A 184 -10.36 29.54 -26.87
N ALA A 185 -9.81 29.28 -28.05
CA ALA A 185 -10.60 29.12 -29.27
C ALA A 185 -11.49 27.84 -29.21
N GLU A 186 -11.00 26.78 -28.56
CA GLU A 186 -11.73 25.52 -28.42
C GLU A 186 -12.48 25.47 -27.10
N ALA A 187 -13.74 25.05 -27.14
CA ALA A 187 -14.58 24.89 -25.94
C ALA A 187 -14.00 23.86 -24.96
N ALA A 188 -13.27 22.85 -25.46
CA ALA A 188 -12.61 21.82 -24.66
C ALA A 188 -11.47 22.37 -23.77
N PHE A 189 -10.96 23.56 -24.05
CA PHE A 189 -9.92 24.19 -23.26
C PHE A 189 -10.46 25.22 -22.26
N LYS A 190 -11.78 25.47 -22.25
CA LYS A 190 -12.43 26.32 -21.26
C LYS A 190 -12.64 25.57 -19.95
N GLU A 191 -12.14 26.13 -18.87
CA GLU A 191 -12.40 25.61 -17.51
C GLU A 191 -13.62 26.36 -16.94
N GLU A 192 -14.62 25.60 -16.46
CA GLU A 192 -15.86 26.18 -15.93
C GLU A 192 -15.58 27.05 -14.70
N GLY A 193 -16.00 28.33 -14.75
CA GLY A 193 -15.78 29.28 -13.65
C GLY A 193 -14.35 29.80 -13.52
N ALA A 194 -13.46 29.55 -14.49
CA ALA A 194 -12.10 30.06 -14.47
C ALA A 194 -11.79 30.91 -15.70
N VAL A 195 -10.89 31.89 -15.53
CA VAL A 195 -10.32 32.68 -16.59
C VAL A 195 -8.82 32.43 -16.72
N HIS A 196 -8.30 32.46 -17.96
CA HIS A 196 -6.87 32.26 -18.21
C HIS A 196 -6.17 33.62 -18.25
N VAL A 197 -5.52 34.01 -17.15
CA VAL A 197 -4.77 35.28 -17.06
C VAL A 197 -3.42 35.12 -17.75
N VAL A 198 -3.11 36.00 -18.66
CA VAL A 198 -1.88 35.93 -19.45
C VAL A 198 -0.71 36.50 -18.67
N ALA A 199 0.29 35.66 -18.43
CA ALA A 199 1.56 36.08 -17.84
C ALA A 199 2.49 36.70 -18.89
N ASP A 200 2.68 36.01 -20.04
CA ASP A 200 3.49 36.54 -21.16
C ASP A 200 3.10 35.86 -22.49
N ARG A 201 3.58 36.46 -23.61
CA ARG A 201 3.41 35.95 -24.98
C ARG A 201 4.70 36.10 -25.75
N PHE A 202 5.25 35.02 -26.26
CA PHE A 202 6.49 35.03 -27.02
C PHE A 202 6.61 33.82 -27.95
N ARG A 203 7.63 33.86 -28.84
CA ARG A 203 8.19 32.69 -29.50
C ARG A 203 9.45 32.30 -28.72
N ILE A 204 9.55 31.06 -28.27
CA ILE A 204 10.53 30.69 -27.23
C ILE A 204 11.96 30.64 -27.76
N GLN A 205 12.14 30.30 -29.07
CA GLN A 205 13.46 30.25 -29.70
C GLN A 205 14.11 31.64 -29.80
N GLY A 206 13.29 32.70 -29.91
CA GLY A 206 13.74 34.09 -29.99
C GLY A 206 13.68 34.85 -28.66
N ALA A 207 13.19 34.21 -27.58
CA ALA A 207 13.06 34.86 -26.28
C ALA A 207 14.32 34.66 -25.42
N GLU A 208 14.68 35.68 -24.64
CA GLU A 208 15.73 35.51 -23.62
C GLU A 208 15.30 34.47 -22.57
N LYS A 209 16.20 33.55 -22.25
CA LYS A 209 15.93 32.46 -21.28
C LYS A 209 15.44 33.01 -19.94
N VAL A 210 16.05 34.07 -19.43
CA VAL A 210 15.68 34.68 -18.15
C VAL A 210 14.23 35.15 -18.16
N ARG A 211 13.82 35.89 -19.21
CA ARG A 211 12.44 36.37 -19.39
C ARG A 211 11.43 35.22 -19.44
N ALA A 212 11.76 34.13 -20.17
CA ALA A 212 10.87 32.99 -20.29
C ALA A 212 10.70 32.26 -18.94
N ILE A 213 11.78 32.08 -18.17
CA ILE A 213 11.74 31.47 -16.84
C ILE A 213 10.95 32.36 -15.87
N GLU A 214 11.19 33.69 -15.84
CA GLU A 214 10.44 34.62 -14.99
C GLU A 214 8.93 34.59 -15.29
N ALA A 215 8.54 34.52 -16.56
CA ALA A 215 7.13 34.42 -16.95
C ALA A 215 6.50 33.11 -16.46
N ILE A 216 7.25 31.99 -16.51
CA ILE A 216 6.82 30.70 -15.99
C ILE A 216 6.68 30.76 -14.45
N GLU A 217 7.67 31.32 -13.75
CA GLU A 217 7.65 31.48 -12.29
C GLU A 217 6.45 32.30 -11.82
N VAL A 218 6.20 33.45 -12.49
CA VAL A 218 5.06 34.31 -12.19
C VAL A 218 3.74 33.55 -12.36
N ALA A 219 3.58 32.81 -13.46
CA ALA A 219 2.38 32.04 -13.71
C ALA A 219 2.18 30.92 -12.64
N LEU A 220 3.23 30.19 -12.32
CA LEU A 220 3.19 29.13 -11.30
C LEU A 220 2.91 29.68 -9.90
N LYS A 221 3.48 30.83 -9.54
CA LYS A 221 3.28 31.49 -8.25
C LYS A 221 1.82 31.89 -8.02
N HIS A 222 1.13 32.36 -9.07
CA HIS A 222 -0.26 32.82 -8.96
C HIS A 222 -1.29 31.69 -9.05
N GLY A 223 -1.01 30.65 -9.83
CA GLY A 223 -2.00 29.58 -10.10
C GLY A 223 -1.58 28.19 -9.65
N GLY A 224 -0.30 27.96 -9.28
CA GLY A 224 0.26 26.61 -9.05
C GLY A 224 0.26 25.73 -10.31
N ARG A 225 -0.41 26.21 -11.37
CA ARG A 225 -0.52 25.58 -12.70
C ARG A 225 -0.31 26.63 -13.78
N ILE A 226 0.26 26.20 -14.90
CA ILE A 226 0.43 27.03 -16.09
C ILE A 226 -0.19 26.33 -17.29
N ASN A 227 -0.99 27.06 -18.03
CA ASN A 227 -1.59 26.68 -19.29
C ASN A 227 -0.87 27.41 -20.41
N VAL A 228 -0.21 26.69 -21.31
CA VAL A 228 0.51 27.24 -22.46
C VAL A 228 -0.32 26.98 -23.71
N PHE A 229 -0.95 28.02 -24.25
CA PHE A 229 -1.66 27.95 -25.51
C PHE A 229 -0.68 28.15 -26.65
N VAL A 230 -0.69 27.24 -27.60
CA VAL A 230 0.25 27.19 -28.73
C VAL A 230 -0.50 27.59 -29.98
N GLN A 231 -0.09 28.68 -30.59
CA GLN A 231 -0.66 29.21 -31.81
C GLN A 231 0.34 29.06 -32.98
N ALA A 232 0.12 28.05 -33.82
CA ALA A 232 0.88 27.79 -35.01
C ALA A 232 0.06 28.25 -36.26
N GLU A 233 0.72 28.81 -37.26
CA GLU A 233 0.07 29.25 -38.49
C GLU A 233 -0.61 28.07 -39.20
N GLY A 234 -1.92 28.23 -39.51
CA GLY A 234 -2.70 27.22 -40.22
C GLY A 234 -3.06 25.95 -39.42
N LYS A 235 -2.76 25.91 -38.11
CA LYS A 235 -3.11 24.76 -37.23
C LYS A 235 -4.09 25.22 -36.14
N PRO A 236 -4.96 24.35 -35.62
CA PRO A 236 -5.80 24.65 -34.46
C PRO A 236 -4.93 24.96 -33.25
N GLU A 237 -5.46 25.77 -32.33
CA GLU A 237 -4.79 26.06 -31.07
C GLU A 237 -4.64 24.77 -30.25
N THR A 238 -3.46 24.56 -29.63
CA THR A 238 -3.22 23.43 -28.75
C THR A 238 -2.89 23.92 -27.35
N LEU A 239 -3.18 23.11 -26.35
CA LEU A 239 -2.97 23.45 -24.95
C LEU A 239 -2.00 22.47 -24.29
N TRP A 240 -0.92 22.99 -23.73
CA TRP A 240 0.01 22.23 -22.86
C TRP A 240 -0.16 22.71 -21.43
N ARG A 241 -0.23 21.75 -20.49
CA ARG A 241 -0.48 22.01 -19.09
C ARG A 241 0.71 21.57 -18.25
N TYR A 242 1.09 22.38 -17.28
CA TYR A 242 2.17 22.11 -16.34
C TYR A 242 1.74 22.51 -14.93
N SER A 243 2.35 21.89 -13.89
CA SER A 243 2.01 22.19 -12.50
C SER A 243 3.18 21.92 -11.58
N THR A 244 3.31 22.73 -10.53
CA THR A 244 4.24 22.46 -9.42
C THR A 244 3.79 21.28 -8.56
N GLY A 245 2.49 20.93 -8.57
CA GLY A 245 1.96 19.73 -7.92
C GLY A 245 2.01 18.50 -8.82
N LEU A 246 1.68 17.34 -8.28
CA LEU A 246 1.54 16.10 -9.04
C LEU A 246 0.36 16.22 -10.01
N HIS A 247 0.65 16.35 -11.28
CA HIS A 247 -0.33 16.58 -12.33
C HIS A 247 0.04 15.83 -13.61
N CYS A 248 -0.95 15.27 -14.29
CA CYS A 248 -0.77 14.70 -15.61
C CYS A 248 -1.23 15.71 -16.69
N PRO A 249 -0.34 16.20 -17.54
CA PRO A 249 -0.68 17.19 -18.57
C PRO A 249 -1.73 16.68 -19.58
N GLN A 250 -1.75 15.39 -19.84
CA GLN A 250 -2.61 14.80 -20.88
C GLN A 250 -4.04 14.56 -20.39
N SER A 251 -4.21 13.97 -19.19
CA SER A 251 -5.53 13.73 -18.60
C SER A 251 -6.10 14.92 -17.82
N ASN A 252 -5.27 15.90 -17.53
CA ASN A 252 -5.58 17.04 -16.64
C ASN A 252 -5.97 16.63 -15.21
N LEU A 253 -5.58 15.44 -14.78
CA LEU A 253 -5.81 14.96 -13.41
C LEU A 253 -4.69 15.39 -12.49
N SER A 254 -5.07 15.88 -11.30
CA SER A 254 -4.16 16.22 -10.22
C SER A 254 -4.17 15.14 -9.14
N TYR A 255 -3.03 14.91 -8.51
CA TYR A 255 -2.82 13.89 -7.50
C TYR A 255 -2.28 14.53 -6.23
N THR A 256 -2.48 13.85 -5.11
CA THR A 256 -1.96 14.27 -3.81
C THR A 256 -0.59 13.65 -3.54
N GLU A 257 0.22 14.36 -2.74
CA GLU A 257 1.51 13.85 -2.29
C GLU A 257 1.36 12.54 -1.53
N PRO A 258 2.26 11.57 -1.76
CA PRO A 258 2.17 10.27 -1.14
C PRO A 258 2.56 10.35 0.34
N THR A 259 1.71 9.82 1.20
CA THR A 259 2.01 9.63 2.62
C THR A 259 2.12 8.13 2.93
N PRO A 260 2.87 7.71 3.96
CA PRO A 260 2.92 6.29 4.34
C PRO A 260 1.54 5.69 4.63
N SER A 261 0.60 6.50 5.12
CA SER A 261 -0.78 6.09 5.39
C SER A 261 -1.57 5.74 4.13
N LEU A 262 -1.23 6.31 2.97
CA LEU A 262 -1.82 5.96 1.68
C LEU A 262 -1.54 4.50 1.30
N PHE A 263 -0.38 3.97 1.67
CA PHE A 263 0.06 2.61 1.36
C PHE A 263 -0.29 1.58 2.45
N SER A 264 -1.15 1.97 3.40
CA SER A 264 -1.57 1.09 4.50
C SER A 264 -3.03 0.65 4.34
N PHE A 265 -3.26 -0.65 4.21
CA PHE A 265 -4.62 -1.20 4.25
C PHE A 265 -5.25 -1.18 5.67
N ASN A 266 -4.50 -0.78 6.69
CA ASN A 266 -4.99 -0.56 8.05
C ASN A 266 -5.32 0.92 8.34
N SER A 267 -4.99 1.83 7.42
CA SER A 267 -5.31 3.25 7.50
C SER A 267 -6.57 3.58 6.68
N ALA A 268 -7.40 4.49 7.15
CA ALA A 268 -8.56 4.99 6.41
C ALA A 268 -8.16 5.71 5.10
N MET A 269 -6.94 6.26 5.01
CA MET A 269 -6.43 6.90 3.81
C MET A 269 -6.16 5.90 2.69
N GLY A 270 -5.54 4.74 3.01
CA GLY A 270 -5.11 3.74 2.03
C GLY A 270 -6.08 2.57 1.86
N ALA A 271 -6.87 2.23 2.87
CA ALA A 271 -7.77 1.08 2.82
C ALA A 271 -8.93 1.29 1.84
N CYS A 272 -9.22 0.28 1.04
CA CYS A 272 -10.43 0.24 0.24
C CYS A 272 -11.67 0.44 1.12
N GLU A 273 -12.53 1.39 0.78
CA GLU A 273 -13.68 1.80 1.59
C GLU A 273 -14.70 0.68 1.75
N THR A 274 -14.93 -0.10 0.71
CA THR A 274 -15.90 -1.20 0.69
C THR A 274 -15.48 -2.36 1.60
N CYS A 275 -14.25 -2.87 1.43
CA CYS A 275 -13.77 -3.99 2.24
C CYS A 275 -12.97 -3.55 3.48
N ARG A 276 -12.76 -2.26 3.68
CA ARG A 276 -12.03 -1.68 4.82
C ARG A 276 -10.65 -2.32 5.03
N GLY A 277 -9.95 -2.62 3.94
CA GLY A 277 -8.62 -3.22 3.99
C GLY A 277 -8.58 -4.75 4.15
N PHE A 278 -9.72 -5.44 4.13
CA PHE A 278 -9.74 -6.91 4.20
C PHE A 278 -9.45 -7.60 2.85
N GLY A 279 -9.61 -6.89 1.72
CA GLY A 279 -9.48 -7.44 0.38
C GLY A 279 -10.61 -8.39 -0.03
N ARG A 280 -11.51 -8.70 0.90
CA ARG A 280 -12.63 -9.62 0.74
C ARG A 280 -13.87 -9.04 1.36
N VAL A 281 -15.02 -9.41 0.81
CA VAL A 281 -16.33 -9.10 1.38
C VAL A 281 -17.05 -10.40 1.72
N ILE A 282 -17.83 -10.36 2.75
CA ILE A 282 -18.71 -11.48 3.09
C ILE A 282 -19.96 -11.30 2.24
N GLY A 283 -20.17 -12.21 1.31
CA GLY A 283 -21.33 -12.20 0.42
C GLY A 283 -22.09 -13.52 0.48
N VAL A 284 -23.29 -13.51 -0.07
CA VAL A 284 -24.07 -14.73 -0.28
C VAL A 284 -23.46 -15.51 -1.43
N ASP A 285 -23.12 -16.75 -1.18
CA ASP A 285 -22.59 -17.67 -2.18
C ASP A 285 -23.74 -18.41 -2.87
N LEU A 286 -23.99 -18.06 -4.12
CA LEU A 286 -25.05 -18.69 -4.90
C LEU A 286 -24.82 -20.18 -5.12
N GLY A 287 -23.58 -20.66 -5.12
CA GLY A 287 -23.26 -22.09 -5.19
C GLY A 287 -23.69 -22.85 -3.93
N LEU A 288 -23.63 -22.19 -2.76
CA LEU A 288 -24.15 -22.75 -1.51
C LEU A 288 -25.67 -22.65 -1.41
N VAL A 289 -26.26 -21.60 -2.00
CA VAL A 289 -27.71 -21.40 -2.06
C VAL A 289 -28.38 -22.40 -3.00
N ILE A 290 -27.74 -22.68 -4.13
CA ILE A 290 -28.22 -23.60 -5.16
C ILE A 290 -27.15 -24.69 -5.40
N PRO A 291 -26.95 -25.61 -4.44
CA PRO A 291 -25.85 -26.57 -4.48
C PRO A 291 -26.04 -27.69 -5.52
N ASN A 292 -27.28 -27.88 -5.99
CA ASN A 292 -27.62 -28.85 -7.02
C ASN A 292 -28.42 -28.18 -8.12
N ASP A 293 -27.75 -27.85 -9.21
CA ASP A 293 -28.32 -27.18 -10.37
C ASP A 293 -29.24 -28.09 -11.23
N LYS A 294 -29.25 -29.41 -10.95
CA LYS A 294 -30.16 -30.37 -11.58
C LYS A 294 -31.57 -30.31 -11.00
N LEU A 295 -31.74 -29.71 -9.82
CA LEU A 295 -33.06 -29.51 -9.24
C LEU A 295 -33.83 -28.40 -9.97
N THR A 296 -35.14 -28.54 -9.98
CA THR A 296 -36.05 -27.52 -10.48
C THR A 296 -36.43 -26.55 -9.33
N LEU A 297 -37.02 -25.39 -9.66
CA LEU A 297 -37.50 -24.47 -8.63
C LEU A 297 -38.55 -25.16 -7.73
N ARG A 298 -39.45 -25.96 -8.31
CA ARG A 298 -40.47 -26.74 -7.57
C ARG A 298 -39.81 -27.82 -6.71
N ALA A 299 -38.77 -28.47 -7.19
CA ALA A 299 -38.04 -29.51 -6.44
C ALA A 299 -37.10 -28.95 -5.37
N GLY A 300 -37.10 -27.63 -5.16
CA GLY A 300 -36.32 -26.99 -4.10
C GLY A 300 -34.89 -26.67 -4.46
N ALA A 301 -34.62 -26.20 -5.67
CA ALA A 301 -33.28 -25.76 -6.09
C ALA A 301 -32.67 -24.73 -5.12
N ILE A 302 -33.50 -23.86 -4.51
CA ILE A 302 -33.08 -22.84 -3.54
C ILE A 302 -33.09 -23.41 -2.13
N LYS A 303 -31.97 -23.94 -1.69
CA LYS A 303 -31.82 -24.70 -0.45
C LYS A 303 -32.27 -23.96 0.83
N PRO A 304 -31.96 -22.67 1.05
CA PRO A 304 -32.40 -21.96 2.27
C PRO A 304 -33.92 -21.93 2.46
N MET A 305 -34.69 -21.94 1.38
CA MET A 305 -36.17 -21.87 1.41
C MET A 305 -36.82 -23.25 1.68
N GLN A 306 -36.05 -24.33 1.72
CA GLN A 306 -36.53 -25.69 1.97
C GLN A 306 -36.68 -26.01 3.46
N THR A 307 -36.44 -25.07 4.34
CA THR A 307 -36.64 -25.27 5.78
C THR A 307 -38.03 -24.85 6.20
N PRO A 308 -38.67 -25.51 7.20
CA PRO A 308 -40.02 -25.16 7.65
C PRO A 308 -40.20 -23.68 8.00
N ALA A 309 -39.13 -23.02 8.50
CA ALA A 309 -39.18 -21.60 8.86
C ALA A 309 -39.27 -20.65 7.65
N TRP A 310 -38.97 -21.13 6.44
CA TRP A 310 -38.88 -20.32 5.22
C TRP A 310 -39.65 -20.91 4.04
N SER A 311 -40.57 -21.86 4.30
CA SER A 311 -41.42 -22.48 3.29
C SER A 311 -42.31 -21.44 2.59
N GLU A 312 -42.77 -20.42 3.31
CA GLU A 312 -43.55 -19.31 2.72
C GLU A 312 -42.80 -18.60 1.58
N ALA A 313 -41.49 -18.46 1.69
CA ALA A 313 -40.66 -17.88 0.64
C ALA A 313 -40.58 -18.78 -0.62
N GLN A 314 -40.62 -20.10 -0.42
CA GLN A 314 -40.75 -21.07 -1.52
C GLN A 314 -42.09 -20.99 -2.20
N ASP A 315 -43.17 -20.87 -1.42
CA ASP A 315 -44.56 -20.74 -1.95
C ASP A 315 -44.72 -19.43 -2.73
N ASP A 316 -44.12 -18.33 -2.23
CA ASP A 316 -44.10 -17.04 -2.94
C ASP A 316 -43.35 -17.14 -4.26
N LEU A 317 -42.17 -17.82 -4.28
CA LEU A 317 -41.45 -18.07 -5.51
C LEU A 317 -42.31 -18.84 -6.51
N MET A 318 -42.99 -19.90 -6.08
CA MET A 318 -43.83 -20.72 -6.97
C MET A 318 -44.99 -19.91 -7.55
N ARG A 319 -45.65 -19.09 -6.75
CA ARG A 319 -46.76 -18.24 -7.16
C ARG A 319 -46.37 -17.18 -8.18
N HIS A 320 -45.28 -16.47 -7.87
CA HIS A 320 -44.84 -15.36 -8.71
C HIS A 320 -44.10 -15.81 -9.97
N ALA A 321 -43.40 -16.95 -9.93
CA ALA A 321 -42.72 -17.54 -11.09
C ALA A 321 -43.76 -17.90 -12.17
N GLU A 322 -44.90 -18.47 -11.79
CA GLU A 322 -45.98 -18.78 -12.71
C GLU A 322 -46.52 -17.53 -13.39
N ALA A 323 -46.83 -16.51 -12.61
CA ALA A 323 -47.34 -15.23 -13.11
C ALA A 323 -46.33 -14.50 -14.03
N ALA A 324 -45.03 -14.71 -13.84
CA ALA A 324 -43.97 -14.11 -14.64
C ALA A 324 -43.53 -14.99 -15.83
N GLY A 325 -44.15 -16.16 -16.06
CA GLY A 325 -43.74 -17.08 -17.14
C GLY A 325 -42.39 -17.77 -16.92
N ILE A 326 -41.92 -17.82 -15.66
CA ILE A 326 -40.67 -18.51 -15.32
C ILE A 326 -40.93 -20.00 -15.14
N PRO A 327 -40.21 -20.90 -15.85
CA PRO A 327 -40.43 -22.33 -15.77
C PRO A 327 -40.10 -22.87 -14.37
N ARG A 328 -41.08 -23.49 -13.72
CA ARG A 328 -40.91 -24.03 -12.35
C ARG A 328 -40.37 -25.46 -12.33
N ASP A 329 -40.55 -26.20 -13.43
CA ASP A 329 -40.25 -27.62 -13.57
C ASP A 329 -39.03 -27.89 -14.46
N THR A 330 -38.32 -26.83 -14.88
CA THR A 330 -37.09 -26.91 -15.63
C THR A 330 -35.89 -26.91 -14.67
N PRO A 331 -34.92 -27.83 -14.83
CA PRO A 331 -33.71 -27.82 -14.03
C PRO A 331 -32.96 -26.47 -14.06
N TRP A 332 -32.41 -26.03 -12.93
CA TRP A 332 -31.77 -24.72 -12.78
C TRP A 332 -30.72 -24.44 -13.87
N TYR A 333 -29.87 -25.44 -14.21
CA TYR A 333 -28.83 -25.25 -15.22
C TYR A 333 -29.38 -24.98 -16.63
N LYS A 334 -30.63 -25.39 -16.92
CA LYS A 334 -31.32 -25.18 -18.22
C LYS A 334 -32.07 -23.87 -18.31
N LEU A 335 -32.27 -23.15 -17.21
CA LEU A 335 -32.90 -21.84 -17.23
C LEU A 335 -32.00 -20.84 -17.98
N THR A 336 -32.64 -19.92 -18.72
CA THR A 336 -31.93 -18.80 -19.36
C THR A 336 -31.33 -17.87 -18.32
N GLN A 337 -30.36 -17.05 -18.72
CA GLN A 337 -29.74 -16.09 -17.79
C GLN A 337 -30.76 -15.09 -17.24
N GLU A 338 -31.68 -14.61 -18.07
CA GLU A 338 -32.78 -13.71 -17.67
C GLU A 338 -33.71 -14.34 -16.62
N GLN A 339 -34.02 -15.64 -16.80
CA GLN A 339 -34.85 -16.38 -15.84
C GLN A 339 -34.09 -16.57 -14.50
N LYS A 340 -32.81 -16.88 -14.54
CA LYS A 340 -31.95 -16.96 -13.34
C LYS A 340 -31.85 -15.62 -12.65
N ASP A 341 -31.66 -14.54 -13.41
CA ASP A 341 -31.57 -13.18 -12.88
C ASP A 341 -32.88 -12.75 -12.22
N TRP A 342 -34.03 -13.10 -12.81
CA TRP A 342 -35.31 -12.86 -12.20
C TRP A 342 -35.48 -13.58 -10.85
N VAL A 343 -35.09 -14.84 -10.76
CA VAL A 343 -35.13 -15.61 -9.50
C VAL A 343 -34.22 -14.99 -8.45
N ILE A 344 -32.98 -14.58 -8.85
CA ILE A 344 -31.96 -14.06 -7.94
C ILE A 344 -32.27 -12.62 -7.52
N ASN A 345 -32.60 -11.73 -8.46
CA ASN A 345 -32.73 -10.30 -8.20
C ASN A 345 -34.20 -9.87 -7.91
N GLY A 346 -35.16 -10.75 -8.22
CA GLY A 346 -36.58 -10.47 -8.05
C GLY A 346 -37.20 -9.77 -9.26
N SER A 347 -38.47 -9.40 -9.11
CA SER A 347 -39.27 -8.75 -10.15
C SER A 347 -38.61 -7.42 -10.59
N PRO A 348 -38.58 -7.10 -11.91
CA PRO A 348 -37.87 -5.92 -12.46
C PRO A 348 -38.38 -4.58 -11.87
N HIS A 349 -39.67 -4.50 -11.55
CA HIS A 349 -40.31 -3.28 -11.02
C HIS A 349 -40.66 -3.43 -9.55
N TRP A 350 -39.71 -3.90 -8.73
CA TRP A 350 -39.91 -4.08 -7.30
C TRP A 350 -40.28 -2.77 -6.57
N LYS A 351 -41.47 -2.76 -5.92
CA LYS A 351 -42.03 -1.61 -5.18
C LYS A 351 -42.06 -1.81 -3.66
N GLY A 352 -41.27 -2.74 -3.11
CA GLY A 352 -41.26 -3.04 -1.67
C GLY A 352 -42.45 -3.88 -1.17
N GLN A 353 -43.26 -4.44 -2.06
CA GLN A 353 -44.46 -5.20 -1.70
C GLN A 353 -44.17 -6.71 -1.69
N TRP A 354 -43.75 -7.23 -0.53
CA TRP A 354 -43.35 -8.63 -0.33
C TRP A 354 -44.43 -9.66 -0.76
N ASN A 355 -45.70 -9.36 -0.56
CA ASN A 355 -46.78 -10.29 -0.85
C ASN A 355 -47.33 -10.21 -2.30
N LYS A 356 -46.92 -9.19 -3.07
CA LYS A 356 -47.45 -8.94 -4.40
C LYS A 356 -46.47 -9.13 -5.53
N GLN A 357 -45.18 -9.21 -5.20
CA GLN A 357 -44.11 -9.33 -6.17
C GLN A 357 -43.03 -10.27 -5.63
N TRP A 358 -42.36 -10.99 -6.53
CA TRP A 358 -41.21 -11.77 -6.15
C TRP A 358 -40.04 -10.84 -5.75
N PHE A 359 -39.60 -11.00 -4.52
CA PHE A 359 -38.53 -10.16 -3.96
C PHE A 359 -37.12 -10.59 -4.38
N GLY A 360 -36.91 -11.84 -4.82
CA GLY A 360 -35.62 -12.37 -5.21
C GLY A 360 -34.80 -12.93 -4.04
N VAL A 361 -33.90 -13.86 -4.37
CA VAL A 361 -33.00 -14.46 -3.38
C VAL A 361 -32.11 -13.41 -2.71
N ARG A 362 -31.68 -12.38 -3.45
CA ARG A 362 -30.82 -11.32 -2.91
C ARG A 362 -31.49 -10.57 -1.78
N ARG A 363 -32.73 -10.07 -1.99
CA ARG A 363 -33.47 -9.33 -0.95
C ARG A 363 -33.91 -10.23 0.21
N PHE A 364 -34.13 -11.52 -0.04
CA PHE A 364 -34.30 -12.49 1.04
C PHE A 364 -33.11 -12.50 1.99
N PHE A 365 -31.91 -12.55 1.47
CA PHE A 365 -30.71 -12.49 2.31
C PHE A 365 -30.49 -11.11 2.94
N GLU A 366 -30.78 -10.01 2.26
CA GLU A 366 -30.76 -8.65 2.83
C GLU A 366 -31.73 -8.55 4.02
N TYR A 367 -32.93 -9.12 3.90
CA TYR A 367 -33.86 -9.22 5.01
C TYR A 367 -33.30 -10.04 6.18
N LEU A 368 -32.70 -11.19 5.90
CA LEU A 368 -32.04 -12.00 6.94
C LEU A 368 -30.90 -11.22 7.62
N GLU A 369 -30.14 -10.45 6.87
CA GLU A 369 -29.07 -9.60 7.40
C GLU A 369 -29.61 -8.54 8.35
N SER A 370 -30.72 -7.92 8.05
CA SER A 370 -31.38 -6.97 8.96
C SER A 370 -31.82 -7.61 10.29
N LYS A 371 -31.98 -8.93 10.32
CA LYS A 371 -32.33 -9.72 11.51
C LYS A 371 -31.15 -10.49 12.11
N ALA A 372 -29.92 -10.21 11.70
CA ALA A 372 -28.70 -10.90 12.14
C ALA A 372 -28.39 -10.74 13.65
N TYR A 373 -29.12 -9.89 14.37
CA TYR A 373 -29.06 -9.85 15.84
C TYR A 373 -29.60 -11.13 16.49
N LYS A 374 -30.46 -11.91 15.78
CA LYS A 374 -30.98 -13.20 16.26
C LYS A 374 -29.96 -14.33 15.97
N MET A 375 -29.65 -15.15 16.99
CA MET A 375 -28.64 -16.19 16.86
C MET A 375 -28.91 -17.19 15.74
N HIS A 376 -30.17 -17.70 15.63
CA HIS A 376 -30.53 -18.68 14.60
C HIS A 376 -30.43 -18.12 13.18
N ILE A 377 -30.68 -16.82 12.97
CA ILE A 377 -30.47 -16.15 11.69
C ILE A 377 -28.98 -16.06 11.37
N ARG A 378 -28.15 -15.75 12.35
CA ARG A 378 -26.68 -15.72 12.21
C ARG A 378 -26.12 -17.07 11.79
N VAL A 379 -26.62 -18.15 12.41
CA VAL A 379 -26.25 -19.52 12.05
C VAL A 379 -26.72 -19.86 10.63
N LEU A 380 -27.93 -19.43 10.24
CA LEU A 380 -28.43 -19.63 8.89
C LEU A 380 -27.56 -18.91 7.87
N LEU A 381 -27.29 -17.61 8.07
CA LEU A 381 -26.46 -16.82 7.20
C LEU A 381 -25.04 -17.40 7.04
N SER A 382 -24.44 -17.92 8.11
CA SER A 382 -23.09 -18.51 8.06
C SER A 382 -22.99 -19.73 7.14
N LYS A 383 -24.09 -20.43 6.87
CA LYS A 383 -24.13 -21.60 5.98
C LYS A 383 -24.11 -21.22 4.49
N TYR A 384 -24.52 -19.99 4.16
CA TYR A 384 -24.71 -19.53 2.77
C TYR A 384 -23.80 -18.34 2.42
N ARG A 385 -22.87 -17.98 3.30
CA ARG A 385 -21.90 -16.92 3.07
C ARG A 385 -20.53 -17.46 2.77
N SER A 386 -19.87 -16.86 1.80
CA SER A 386 -18.45 -17.07 1.53
C SER A 386 -17.72 -15.75 1.51
N TYR A 387 -16.38 -15.86 1.61
CA TYR A 387 -15.50 -14.72 1.45
C TYR A 387 -15.14 -14.61 -0.04
N THR A 388 -15.72 -13.63 -0.71
CA THR A 388 -15.38 -13.32 -2.10
C THR A 388 -14.38 -12.16 -2.17
N PRO A 389 -13.48 -12.12 -3.17
CA PRO A 389 -12.64 -10.95 -3.39
C PRO A 389 -13.50 -9.68 -3.54
N CYS A 390 -13.08 -8.60 -2.92
CA CYS A 390 -13.78 -7.33 -3.04
C CYS A 390 -13.73 -6.83 -4.47
N THR A 391 -14.87 -6.62 -5.10
CA THR A 391 -14.97 -6.19 -6.51
C THR A 391 -14.44 -4.78 -6.73
N VAL A 392 -14.51 -3.92 -5.71
CA VAL A 392 -14.06 -2.52 -5.80
C VAL A 392 -12.53 -2.41 -5.83
N CYS A 393 -11.81 -3.23 -5.08
CA CYS A 393 -10.34 -3.21 -5.09
C CYS A 393 -9.72 -4.45 -5.76
N GLY A 394 -10.52 -5.35 -6.34
CA GLY A 394 -10.02 -6.59 -6.95
C GLY A 394 -9.26 -7.51 -5.98
N GLY A 395 -9.47 -7.35 -4.67
CA GLY A 395 -8.71 -8.09 -3.63
C GLY A 395 -7.47 -7.37 -3.13
N ALA A 396 -7.07 -6.25 -3.72
CA ALA A 396 -5.83 -5.54 -3.39
C ALA A 396 -5.81 -4.87 -2.00
N ARG A 397 -6.92 -4.82 -1.29
CA ARG A 397 -7.10 -4.19 0.04
C ARG A 397 -6.98 -2.66 0.06
N LEU A 398 -6.26 -2.08 -0.90
CA LEU A 398 -5.94 -0.66 -1.01
C LEU A 398 -6.89 0.05 -1.96
N LYS A 399 -6.97 1.37 -1.82
CA LYS A 399 -7.60 2.26 -2.81
C LYS A 399 -6.78 2.27 -4.11
N THR A 400 -7.43 2.59 -5.21
CA THR A 400 -6.79 2.67 -6.53
C THR A 400 -5.60 3.63 -6.53
N GLU A 401 -5.72 4.77 -5.86
CA GLU A 401 -4.68 5.80 -5.77
C GLU A 401 -3.35 5.26 -5.23
N ALA A 402 -3.38 4.34 -4.26
CA ALA A 402 -2.19 3.68 -3.74
C ALA A 402 -1.54 2.70 -4.74
N LEU A 403 -2.32 2.15 -5.66
CA LEU A 403 -1.88 1.14 -6.63
C LEU A 403 -1.31 1.75 -7.91
N LEU A 404 -1.43 3.08 -8.09
CA LEU A 404 -0.84 3.82 -9.20
C LEU A 404 0.67 4.05 -9.03
N TRP A 405 1.17 3.92 -7.81
CA TRP A 405 2.59 4.08 -7.47
C TRP A 405 3.36 2.79 -7.69
N ARG A 406 4.51 2.88 -8.32
CA ARG A 406 5.33 1.72 -8.69
C ARG A 406 6.78 1.92 -8.28
N LEU A 407 7.39 0.86 -7.75
CA LEU A 407 8.78 0.83 -7.29
C LEU A 407 9.67 0.11 -8.30
N GLY A 408 10.78 0.72 -8.65
CA GLY A 408 11.86 0.08 -9.40
C GLY A 408 11.75 0.16 -10.92
N SER A 409 12.69 -0.48 -11.60
CA SER A 409 12.78 -0.51 -13.06
C SER A 409 11.92 -1.61 -13.69
N LYS A 410 11.67 -1.50 -15.00
CA LYS A 410 10.98 -2.55 -15.76
C LYS A 410 11.77 -3.86 -15.74
N ALA A 411 13.08 -3.80 -15.91
CA ALA A 411 13.93 -4.98 -15.93
C ALA A 411 13.91 -5.77 -14.60
N ALA A 412 14.01 -5.07 -13.46
CA ALA A 412 13.91 -5.70 -12.15
C ALA A 412 12.53 -6.32 -11.90
N ALA A 413 11.46 -5.64 -12.35
CA ALA A 413 10.11 -6.14 -12.23
C ALA A 413 9.86 -7.40 -13.08
N ASP A 414 10.29 -7.40 -14.34
CA ASP A 414 10.12 -8.53 -15.27
C ASP A 414 10.92 -9.76 -14.81
N ALA A 415 12.05 -9.56 -14.14
CA ALA A 415 12.89 -10.65 -13.61
C ALA A 415 12.22 -11.47 -12.49
N VAL A 416 11.23 -10.91 -11.78
CA VAL A 416 10.59 -11.55 -10.62
C VAL A 416 9.11 -11.82 -10.83
N LEU A 417 8.41 -11.05 -11.68
CA LEU A 417 6.99 -11.20 -11.97
C LEU A 417 6.74 -11.02 -13.46
N PRO A 418 6.27 -12.07 -14.16
CA PRO A 418 5.90 -11.97 -15.58
C PRO A 418 4.93 -10.79 -15.80
N PRO A 419 5.13 -9.96 -16.85
CA PRO A 419 4.29 -8.79 -17.10
C PRO A 419 2.78 -9.10 -17.18
N ALA A 420 2.43 -10.26 -17.73
CA ALA A 420 1.03 -10.72 -17.84
C ALA A 420 0.37 -11.00 -16.48
N GLN A 421 1.16 -11.28 -15.43
CA GLN A 421 0.67 -11.59 -14.08
C GLN A 421 0.56 -10.35 -13.18
N ARG A 422 1.02 -9.17 -13.64
CA ARG A 422 0.92 -7.93 -12.88
C ARG A 422 -0.54 -7.57 -12.62
N PHE A 423 -0.81 -7.12 -11.41
CA PHE A 423 -2.15 -6.74 -11.00
C PHE A 423 -2.63 -5.49 -11.76
N MET A 424 -3.83 -5.57 -12.34
CA MET A 424 -4.51 -4.43 -12.94
C MET A 424 -5.37 -3.73 -11.87
N PRO A 425 -5.04 -2.51 -11.45
CA PRO A 425 -5.86 -1.78 -10.51
C PRO A 425 -7.27 -1.56 -11.05
N VAL A 426 -8.28 -1.73 -10.19
CA VAL A 426 -9.66 -1.43 -10.58
C VAL A 426 -9.83 0.08 -10.64
N GLY A 427 -10.53 0.57 -11.66
CA GLY A 427 -10.79 2.01 -11.83
C GLY A 427 -9.73 2.78 -12.63
N VAL A 428 -8.73 2.10 -13.21
CA VAL A 428 -7.85 2.68 -14.22
C VAL A 428 -8.41 2.45 -15.63
N GLN A 429 -7.99 3.28 -16.58
CA GLN A 429 -8.36 3.14 -18.00
C GLN A 429 -7.22 2.50 -18.83
N TRP A 430 -6.28 1.84 -18.15
CA TRP A 430 -5.12 1.24 -18.79
C TRP A 430 -5.49 -0.01 -19.59
N SER A 431 -4.87 -0.18 -20.75
CA SER A 431 -4.87 -1.46 -21.42
C SER A 431 -3.90 -2.44 -20.75
N ARG A 432 -4.03 -3.73 -21.05
CA ARG A 432 -3.09 -4.73 -20.51
C ARG A 432 -1.66 -4.50 -21.03
N GLU A 433 -1.52 -4.05 -22.27
CA GLU A 433 -0.25 -3.72 -22.90
C GLU A 433 0.41 -2.51 -22.21
N GLN A 434 -0.37 -1.48 -21.91
CA GLN A 434 0.13 -0.32 -21.15
C GLN A 434 0.65 -0.76 -19.78
N LEU A 435 -0.12 -1.56 -19.02
CA LEU A 435 0.34 -2.07 -17.71
C LEU A 435 1.64 -2.88 -17.83
N GLN A 436 1.77 -3.73 -18.86
CA GLN A 436 2.97 -4.54 -19.09
C GLN A 436 4.20 -3.68 -19.47
N ALA A 437 3.97 -2.55 -20.11
CA ALA A 437 5.03 -1.60 -20.48
C ALA A 437 5.52 -0.76 -19.29
N LEU A 438 4.69 -0.57 -18.25
CA LEU A 438 5.05 0.24 -17.08
C LEU A 438 6.28 -0.32 -16.35
N PRO A 439 7.15 0.54 -15.84
CA PRO A 439 8.27 0.14 -14.99
C PRO A 439 7.79 -0.29 -13.60
N GLY A 440 8.63 -1.03 -12.91
CA GLY A 440 8.47 -1.37 -11.50
C GLY A 440 7.24 -2.21 -11.16
N LEU A 441 6.98 -2.35 -9.86
CA LEU A 441 5.85 -3.10 -9.30
C LEU A 441 5.03 -2.24 -8.34
N SER A 442 3.72 -2.46 -8.29
CA SER A 442 2.85 -1.86 -7.28
C SER A 442 3.08 -2.51 -5.91
N LEU A 443 2.64 -1.85 -4.84
CA LEU A 443 2.73 -2.46 -3.50
C LEU A 443 1.98 -3.79 -3.42
N HIS A 444 0.82 -3.90 -4.08
CA HIS A 444 0.07 -5.14 -4.13
C HIS A 444 0.85 -6.27 -4.82
N ASP A 445 1.50 -5.98 -5.97
CA ASP A 445 2.34 -6.95 -6.66
C ASP A 445 3.45 -7.45 -5.71
N LEU A 446 4.16 -6.54 -5.03
CA LEU A 446 5.22 -6.90 -4.07
C LEU A 446 4.72 -7.77 -2.92
N MET A 447 3.53 -7.46 -2.38
CA MET A 447 2.94 -8.22 -1.28
C MET A 447 2.50 -9.63 -1.69
N GLN A 448 2.22 -9.86 -2.97
CA GLN A 448 1.83 -11.16 -3.52
C GLN A 448 3.03 -12.00 -3.96
N LEU A 449 4.22 -11.41 -4.12
CA LEU A 449 5.42 -12.17 -4.44
C LEU A 449 5.80 -13.11 -3.29
N PRO A 450 6.26 -14.35 -3.57
CA PRO A 450 7.02 -15.13 -2.61
C PRO A 450 8.23 -14.32 -2.11
N ILE A 451 8.54 -14.44 -0.83
CA ILE A 451 9.60 -13.66 -0.15
C ILE A 451 10.97 -13.86 -0.83
N ASP A 452 11.24 -15.04 -1.37
CA ASP A 452 12.47 -15.32 -2.13
C ASP A 452 12.55 -14.47 -3.42
N ARG A 453 11.45 -14.33 -4.15
CA ARG A 453 11.37 -13.45 -5.32
C ARG A 453 11.38 -11.98 -4.95
N LEU A 454 10.74 -11.64 -3.84
CA LEU A 454 10.76 -10.28 -3.31
C LEU A 454 12.18 -9.88 -2.92
N ARG A 455 12.94 -10.76 -2.24
CA ARG A 455 14.37 -10.58 -1.96
C ARG A 455 15.15 -10.34 -3.24
N ARG A 456 14.99 -11.20 -4.24
CA ARG A 456 15.65 -11.04 -5.56
C ARG A 456 15.34 -9.70 -6.20
N PHE A 457 14.11 -9.22 -6.10
CA PHE A 457 13.74 -7.90 -6.60
C PHE A 457 14.56 -6.79 -5.93
N PHE A 458 14.67 -6.80 -4.60
CA PHE A 458 15.45 -5.82 -3.85
C PHE A 458 16.96 -5.94 -4.14
N ASP A 459 17.48 -7.14 -4.33
CA ASP A 459 18.89 -7.35 -4.71
C ASP A 459 19.19 -6.76 -6.11
N LEU A 460 18.28 -6.93 -7.07
CA LEU A 460 18.40 -6.31 -8.41
C LEU A 460 18.34 -4.78 -8.35
N LEU A 461 17.49 -4.24 -7.48
CA LEU A 461 17.41 -2.81 -7.28
C LEU A 461 18.72 -2.26 -6.65
N ALA A 462 19.32 -2.95 -5.71
CA ALA A 462 20.61 -2.56 -5.12
C ALA A 462 21.75 -2.55 -6.14
N GLN A 463 21.79 -3.56 -7.03
CA GLN A 463 22.81 -3.66 -8.08
C GLN A 463 22.68 -2.57 -9.16
N ALA A 464 21.48 -2.08 -9.41
CA ALA A 464 21.22 -1.01 -10.38
C ALA A 464 21.65 0.38 -9.89
N SER A 465 21.97 0.54 -8.60
CA SER A 465 22.51 1.77 -8.03
C SER A 465 24.05 1.74 -8.17
N PRO A 466 24.69 2.74 -8.80
CA PRO A 466 26.15 2.81 -8.78
C PRO A 466 26.61 2.99 -7.34
N HIS A 467 27.34 2.02 -6.81
CA HIS A 467 28.12 2.21 -5.59
C HIS A 467 29.12 3.36 -5.84
N PRO A 468 29.30 4.31 -4.91
CA PRO A 468 30.53 5.10 -4.91
C PRO A 468 31.69 4.10 -4.78
N ASN A 469 32.67 4.22 -5.67
CA ASN A 469 33.85 3.36 -5.70
C ASN A 469 34.40 3.12 -4.28
N PRO A 470 34.79 1.88 -3.93
CA PRO A 470 35.59 1.67 -2.73
C PRO A 470 36.86 2.53 -2.83
N PRO A 471 37.33 3.12 -1.73
CA PRO A 471 38.60 3.83 -1.75
C PRO A 471 39.70 2.87 -2.23
N PRO A 472 40.69 3.34 -3.03
CA PRO A 472 41.79 2.49 -3.47
C PRO A 472 42.51 1.94 -2.24
N GLU A 473 42.74 0.63 -2.24
CA GLU A 473 43.58 -0.03 -1.26
C GLU A 473 44.99 0.57 -1.37
N GLY A 474 45.31 1.44 -0.44
CA GLY A 474 46.62 2.06 -0.28
C GLY A 474 47.21 1.65 1.06
N GLU A 475 48.34 0.97 0.98
CA GLU A 475 49.21 0.51 2.07
C GLU A 475 49.42 1.54 3.19
N GLY A 476 49.52 1.10 4.41
CA GLY A 476 50.21 1.84 5.47
C GLY A 476 49.52 1.85 6.82
N ALA A 477 50.05 0.99 7.67
CA ALA A 477 49.75 0.93 9.09
C ALA A 477 50.14 2.20 9.86
N ASN A 478 49.46 2.36 11.03
CA ASN A 478 49.86 3.12 12.22
C ASN A 478 49.46 4.61 12.31
N GLN A 479 48.63 4.87 13.21
CA GLN A 479 48.71 5.72 14.41
C GLN A 479 47.38 6.43 14.75
N ILE A 480 46.88 6.07 15.91
CA ILE A 480 45.88 6.84 16.66
C ILE A 480 46.53 8.13 17.17
N PRO A 481 45.87 9.26 17.13
CA PRO A 481 45.77 10.10 18.32
C PRO A 481 44.36 10.62 18.60
N SER A 482 44.09 10.75 19.89
CA SER A 482 42.93 11.28 20.57
C SER A 482 42.69 12.78 20.37
N PRO A 483 41.55 13.32 20.86
CA PRO A 483 40.92 14.53 20.36
C PRO A 483 41.37 15.79 21.12
N LEU A 484 41.35 16.94 20.45
CA LEU A 484 41.10 18.24 21.10
C LEU A 484 40.96 19.40 20.10
N ALA A 485 39.94 20.21 20.40
CA ALA A 485 39.84 21.66 20.22
C ALA A 485 39.39 22.26 18.90
N LEU A 486 38.25 22.92 19.03
CA LEU A 486 37.65 24.00 18.25
C LEU A 486 38.65 25.09 17.78
N SER A 487 38.49 25.57 16.56
CA SER A 487 38.42 27.01 16.29
C SER A 487 37.90 27.32 14.90
N ALA A 488 37.03 28.32 14.82
CA ALA A 488 36.44 28.88 13.62
C ALA A 488 37.44 29.68 12.81
N THR A 489 37.37 29.62 11.47
CA THR A 489 37.66 30.78 10.62
C THR A 489 37.01 30.62 9.23
N GLN A 490 36.45 31.70 8.79
CA GLN A 490 35.78 31.93 7.49
C GLN A 490 36.80 31.90 6.35
N GLY A 491 36.41 31.42 5.18
CA GLY A 491 37.19 31.52 3.96
C GLY A 491 36.36 31.14 2.73
N SER A 492 35.88 32.14 2.04
CA SER A 492 35.22 32.08 0.71
C SER A 492 36.22 31.70 -0.37
N VAL A 493 35.89 30.74 -1.26
CA VAL A 493 36.55 30.54 -2.55
C VAL A 493 35.57 29.97 -3.60
N PRO A 494 35.73 30.28 -4.90
CA PRO A 494 34.66 30.40 -5.89
C PRO A 494 34.41 29.11 -6.67
N LEU A 495 33.18 29.10 -7.24
CA LEU A 495 32.64 28.10 -8.15
C LEU A 495 33.34 28.10 -9.52
N THR A 496 33.81 26.95 -9.96
CA THR A 496 34.00 26.66 -11.38
C THR A 496 33.20 25.42 -11.79
N PRO A 497 32.56 25.41 -12.95
CA PRO A 497 31.73 24.29 -13.40
C PRO A 497 32.56 23.24 -14.14
N SER A 498 32.22 21.97 -13.98
CA SER A 498 32.72 20.88 -14.84
C SER A 498 31.66 19.83 -15.14
N PRO A 499 31.82 19.03 -16.20
CA PRO A 499 30.75 18.75 -17.12
C PRO A 499 30.04 17.42 -16.88
N SER A 500 28.87 17.35 -17.52
CA SER A 500 27.98 16.22 -17.72
C SER A 500 28.64 14.83 -17.82
N GLY A 501 28.23 13.92 -16.94
CA GLY A 501 28.34 12.48 -17.10
C GLY A 501 27.15 11.80 -16.45
N GLY A 502 26.24 11.27 -17.29
CA GLY A 502 24.98 10.67 -16.84
C GLY A 502 25.18 9.38 -16.06
N GLY A 503 24.69 9.36 -14.83
CA GLY A 503 24.49 8.18 -14.02
C GLY A 503 23.14 8.31 -13.33
N GLN A 504 22.13 7.59 -13.79
CA GLN A 504 20.83 7.53 -13.13
C GLN A 504 20.96 6.70 -11.84
N GLY A 505 21.27 7.38 -10.73
CA GLY A 505 21.19 6.81 -9.38
C GLY A 505 19.74 6.75 -8.88
N TRP A 506 19.50 5.92 -7.89
CA TRP A 506 18.20 5.66 -7.24
C TRP A 506 17.37 6.90 -6.89
N GLY A 507 18.01 8.03 -6.63
CA GLY A 507 17.34 9.29 -6.32
C GLY A 507 16.87 10.07 -7.55
N GLN A 508 17.34 9.76 -8.77
CA GLN A 508 17.00 10.55 -9.96
C GLN A 508 15.87 9.96 -10.81
N ALA A 509 15.52 8.69 -10.64
CA ALA A 509 14.40 8.08 -11.36
C ALA A 509 13.04 8.32 -10.68
N ALA A 510 13.01 8.70 -9.40
CA ALA A 510 11.78 8.87 -8.64
C ALA A 510 11.29 10.33 -8.54
N VAL A 511 12.18 11.33 -8.72
CA VAL A 511 11.81 12.74 -8.61
C VAL A 511 12.62 13.53 -9.64
N ALA A 512 12.09 13.63 -10.84
CA ALA A 512 12.62 14.59 -11.80
C ALA A 512 12.28 16.00 -11.28
N GLY A 513 13.21 16.61 -10.50
CA GLY A 513 13.08 18.00 -10.04
C GLY A 513 13.43 18.30 -8.60
N SER A 514 13.51 17.34 -7.67
CA SER A 514 13.98 17.60 -6.30
C SER A 514 15.26 16.82 -5.99
N THR A 515 16.33 17.52 -5.67
CA THR A 515 17.51 16.93 -5.03
C THR A 515 17.12 16.60 -3.59
N LEU A 516 16.95 15.29 -3.28
CA LEU A 516 16.78 14.84 -1.89
C LEU A 516 17.94 15.37 -1.05
N ALA A 517 17.63 15.90 0.14
CA ALA A 517 18.64 16.29 1.11
C ALA A 517 19.51 15.06 1.48
N ASP A 518 20.79 15.28 1.78
CA ASP A 518 21.72 14.19 2.10
C ASP A 518 21.21 13.29 3.26
N GLY A 519 20.53 13.88 4.24
CA GLY A 519 19.89 13.15 5.33
C GLY A 519 18.75 12.23 4.86
N GLU A 520 17.98 12.64 3.85
CA GLU A 520 16.91 11.80 3.29
C GLU A 520 17.45 10.64 2.48
N ARG A 521 18.53 10.85 1.73
CA ARG A 521 19.25 9.76 1.01
C ARG A 521 19.78 8.72 1.97
N GLN A 522 20.41 9.18 3.08
CA GLN A 522 20.92 8.28 4.11
C GLN A 522 19.80 7.48 4.78
N ALA A 523 18.67 8.12 5.11
CA ALA A 523 17.51 7.46 5.69
C ALA A 523 16.91 6.41 4.75
N LEU A 524 16.82 6.71 3.45
CA LEU A 524 16.35 5.75 2.44
C LEU A 524 17.29 4.57 2.27
N LYS A 525 18.61 4.80 2.33
CA LYS A 525 19.60 3.73 2.27
C LYS A 525 19.44 2.77 3.46
N LEU A 526 19.36 3.30 4.68
CA LEU A 526 19.15 2.50 5.89
C LEU A 526 17.84 1.71 5.82
N LEU A 527 16.74 2.34 5.36
CA LEU A 527 15.44 1.68 5.18
C LEU A 527 15.54 0.51 4.19
N PHE A 528 16.29 0.69 3.12
CA PHE A 528 16.49 -0.33 2.09
C PHE A 528 17.33 -1.50 2.61
N GLU A 529 18.42 -1.22 3.31
CA GLU A 529 19.27 -2.22 3.97
C GLU A 529 18.49 -3.04 5.01
N GLU A 530 17.61 -2.40 5.78
CA GLU A 530 16.75 -3.08 6.75
C GLU A 530 15.77 -4.03 6.07
N ILE A 531 15.13 -3.62 4.96
CA ILE A 531 14.24 -4.48 4.18
C ILE A 531 15.01 -5.71 3.66
N GLN A 532 16.21 -5.50 3.07
CA GLN A 532 17.03 -6.60 2.54
C GLN A 532 17.44 -7.58 3.64
N THR A 533 17.86 -7.08 4.79
CA THR A 533 18.27 -7.89 5.95
C THR A 533 17.11 -8.76 6.45
N ARG A 534 15.92 -8.19 6.62
CA ARG A 534 14.72 -8.93 7.04
C ARG A 534 14.30 -9.98 6.01
N LEU A 535 14.30 -9.64 4.72
CA LEU A 535 14.01 -10.59 3.65
C LEU A 535 15.03 -11.74 3.60
N LYS A 536 16.32 -11.42 3.83
CA LYS A 536 17.37 -12.43 3.94
C LYS A 536 17.08 -13.42 5.06
N TYR A 537 16.82 -12.93 6.29
CA TYR A 537 16.53 -13.80 7.43
C TYR A 537 15.32 -14.70 7.20
N LEU A 538 14.24 -14.16 6.61
CA LEU A 538 13.05 -14.96 6.28
C LEU A 538 13.35 -16.09 5.28
N CYS A 539 14.23 -15.84 4.31
CA CYS A 539 14.71 -16.87 3.38
C CYS A 539 15.62 -17.88 4.09
N ASP A 540 16.55 -17.42 4.92
CA ASP A 540 17.54 -18.27 5.60
C ASP A 540 16.87 -19.25 6.60
N VAL A 541 15.76 -18.85 7.24
CA VAL A 541 14.96 -19.76 8.08
C VAL A 541 13.99 -20.65 7.29
N GLY A 542 14.03 -20.59 5.96
CA GLY A 542 13.29 -21.49 5.07
C GLY A 542 11.79 -21.16 4.91
N ILE A 543 11.37 -19.90 5.05
CA ILE A 543 9.99 -19.44 4.78
C ILE A 543 9.88 -18.50 3.58
N GLY A 544 10.87 -18.52 2.69
CA GLY A 544 10.90 -17.72 1.46
C GLY A 544 9.75 -17.97 0.49
N TYR A 545 9.04 -19.07 0.62
CA TYR A 545 7.85 -19.41 -0.18
C TYR A 545 6.59 -18.66 0.22
N LEU A 546 6.54 -18.08 1.43
CA LEU A 546 5.40 -17.30 1.90
C LEU A 546 5.31 -15.96 1.15
N THR A 547 4.11 -15.37 1.14
CA THR A 547 3.88 -14.02 0.65
C THR A 547 3.61 -13.07 1.81
N LEU A 548 3.93 -11.79 1.68
CA LEU A 548 3.66 -10.80 2.72
C LEU A 548 2.17 -10.62 2.99
N ASP A 549 1.31 -10.87 1.98
CA ASP A 549 -0.15 -10.78 2.10
C ASP A 549 -0.79 -12.00 2.80
N ARG A 550 -0.03 -13.09 3.01
CA ARG A 550 -0.54 -14.29 3.70
C ARG A 550 -1.06 -13.95 5.08
N GLN A 551 -2.31 -14.31 5.34
CA GLN A 551 -2.93 -14.05 6.65
C GLN A 551 -2.25 -14.86 7.76
N SER A 552 -1.90 -14.21 8.86
CA SER A 552 -1.21 -14.84 10.02
C SER A 552 -1.98 -16.03 10.58
N ARG A 553 -3.30 -15.97 10.62
CA ARG A 553 -4.15 -17.07 11.13
C ARG A 553 -4.10 -18.36 10.28
N THR A 554 -3.56 -18.29 9.06
CA THR A 554 -3.43 -19.45 8.15
C THR A 554 -2.04 -20.08 8.23
N LEU A 555 -1.17 -19.54 9.06
CA LEU A 555 0.18 -20.06 9.26
C LEU A 555 0.16 -21.27 10.21
N SER A 556 1.02 -22.23 9.92
CA SER A 556 1.33 -23.32 10.86
C SER A 556 2.15 -22.81 12.05
N GLY A 557 2.13 -23.54 13.18
CA GLY A 557 2.92 -23.17 14.35
C GLY A 557 4.41 -23.00 14.05
N GLY A 558 4.98 -23.86 13.19
CA GLY A 558 6.38 -23.77 12.79
C GLY A 558 6.69 -22.56 11.91
N GLU A 559 5.76 -22.10 11.05
CA GLU A 559 5.89 -20.86 10.28
C GLU A 559 5.88 -19.63 11.21
N VAL A 560 4.96 -19.62 12.19
CA VAL A 560 4.88 -18.55 13.20
C VAL A 560 6.17 -18.46 14.00
N GLN A 561 6.71 -19.59 14.46
CA GLN A 561 7.98 -19.62 15.19
C GLN A 561 9.13 -19.03 14.38
N ARG A 562 9.25 -19.40 13.10
CA ARG A 562 10.31 -18.88 12.24
C ARG A 562 10.16 -17.38 11.98
N ILE A 563 8.92 -16.89 11.82
CA ILE A 563 8.65 -15.43 11.70
C ILE A 563 9.07 -14.72 12.99
N ASN A 564 8.67 -15.22 14.16
CA ASN A 564 9.04 -14.63 15.45
C ASN A 564 10.55 -14.65 15.67
N LEU A 565 11.24 -15.72 15.26
CA LEU A 565 12.71 -15.80 15.31
C LEU A 565 13.37 -14.71 14.47
N THR A 566 12.90 -14.49 13.24
CA THR A 566 13.47 -13.44 12.35
C THR A 566 13.21 -12.04 12.89
N THR A 567 12.05 -11.80 13.49
CA THR A 567 11.76 -10.51 14.14
C THR A 567 12.66 -10.28 15.34
N ALA A 568 12.86 -11.31 16.18
CA ALA A 568 13.74 -11.22 17.33
C ALA A 568 15.21 -11.01 16.96
N LEU A 569 15.69 -11.58 15.85
CA LEU A 569 17.06 -11.39 15.34
C LEU A 569 17.24 -10.07 14.58
N GLY A 570 16.17 -9.57 13.94
CA GLY A 570 16.18 -8.32 13.16
C GLY A 570 16.05 -7.06 14.00
N THR A 571 15.47 -7.14 15.20
CA THR A 571 15.53 -6.03 16.15
C THR A 571 16.92 -6.01 16.77
N SER A 572 17.66 -4.92 16.59
CA SER A 572 19.03 -4.72 17.13
C SER A 572 19.05 -4.88 18.66
N LEU A 573 19.06 -6.12 19.13
CA LEU A 573 19.40 -6.50 20.51
C LEU A 573 20.87 -6.94 20.59
N VAL A 574 21.69 -6.50 19.63
CA VAL A 574 23.16 -6.68 19.66
C VAL A 574 23.80 -5.32 19.81
#